data_7ab0be0c7bde130056a79dc7d0237a53
#
_entry.id   7ab0be0c7bde130056a79dc7d0237a53
#
_cell.length_a   1.000
_cell.length_b   1.000
_cell.length_c   1.000
_cell.angle_alpha   90.00
_cell.angle_beta   90.00
_cell.angle_gamma   90.00
#
_symmetry.space_group_name_H-M   'P 1'
#
loop_
_entity.id
_entity.type
_entity.pdbx_description
1 polymer ?
#
loop_
_entity_poly.entity_id
_entity_poly.type
_entity_poly.pdbx_seq_one_letter_code
_entity_poly.pdbx_strand_id
1 'polypeptide(L)'
;MTTLEPTLAIRRAGPDDAAEVAAMVREIALLEDQAAYVHVDPDRWRALLARPDVTVLLAERDGAAIGYVSAVRRLHLWTGGDVLSLDDLYVRPGHRDAGAGRTLMATLAHLAAPEQLLIHWGMEADNGGAQRFYRRLDATLRPKVLASWPPEAYAGFIDG
;
A
#
# COMPACT_ATOMS: atom_id res chain seq x y z
N MET A 1 -37.78 -3.49 -10.61
CA MET A 1 -36.68 -4.11 -9.85
C MET A 1 -35.60 -3.06 -9.66
N THR A 2 -35.37 -2.67 -8.43
CA THR A 2 -34.26 -1.76 -8.10
C THR A 2 -32.99 -2.59 -8.12
N THR A 3 -32.17 -2.43 -9.15
CA THR A 3 -30.81 -2.98 -9.16
C THR A 3 -30.04 -2.25 -8.06
N LEU A 4 -29.75 -2.90 -6.95
CA LEU A 4 -28.85 -2.34 -5.94
C LEU A 4 -27.50 -2.16 -6.62
N GLU A 5 -27.04 -0.90 -6.70
CA GLU A 5 -25.68 -0.62 -7.14
C GLU A 5 -24.71 -1.37 -6.23
N PRO A 6 -23.70 -2.04 -6.78
CA PRO A 6 -22.73 -2.76 -5.98
C PRO A 6 -22.01 -1.78 -5.02
N THR A 7 -22.18 -2.01 -3.73
CA THR A 7 -21.66 -1.11 -2.70
C THR A 7 -20.18 -1.33 -2.49
N LEU A 8 -19.37 -0.30 -2.72
CA LEU A 8 -17.97 -0.28 -2.34
C LEU A 8 -17.84 -0.05 -0.83
N ALA A 9 -17.18 -0.97 -0.14
CA ALA A 9 -16.87 -0.87 1.29
C ALA A 9 -15.36 -0.90 1.50
N ILE A 10 -14.88 -0.10 2.46
CA ILE A 10 -13.47 -0.13 2.89
C ILE A 10 -13.44 -0.57 4.35
N ARG A 11 -12.60 -1.54 4.67
CA ARG A 11 -12.36 -1.97 6.04
C ARG A 11 -10.89 -2.28 6.29
N ARG A 12 -10.48 -2.27 7.55
CA ARG A 12 -9.14 -2.73 7.94
C ARG A 12 -9.07 -4.25 7.85
N ALA A 13 -7.99 -4.74 7.23
CA ALA A 13 -7.67 -6.16 7.23
C ALA A 13 -7.18 -6.60 8.60
N GLY A 14 -7.61 -7.79 9.02
CA GLY A 14 -7.11 -8.48 10.19
C GLY A 14 -6.41 -9.79 9.82
N PRO A 15 -5.92 -10.56 10.83
CA PRO A 15 -5.22 -11.83 10.60
C PRO A 15 -5.97 -12.84 9.71
N ASP A 16 -7.30 -12.84 9.76
CA ASP A 16 -8.12 -13.73 8.94
C ASP A 16 -8.10 -13.39 7.44
N ASP A 17 -7.66 -12.19 7.08
CA ASP A 17 -7.53 -11.74 5.70
C ASP A 17 -6.17 -12.07 5.07
N ALA A 18 -5.30 -12.75 5.79
CA ALA A 18 -3.90 -12.98 5.40
C ALA A 18 -3.76 -13.63 4.02
N ALA A 19 -4.57 -14.63 3.70
CA ALA A 19 -4.53 -15.31 2.42
C ALA A 19 -4.91 -14.38 1.26
N GLU A 20 -5.94 -13.55 1.45
CA GLU A 20 -6.40 -12.59 0.43
C GLU A 20 -5.39 -11.47 0.22
N VAL A 21 -4.82 -10.93 1.30
CA VAL A 21 -3.75 -9.92 1.21
C VAL A 21 -2.52 -10.49 0.50
N ALA A 22 -2.09 -11.69 0.87
CA ALA A 22 -0.97 -12.36 0.21
C ALA A 22 -1.20 -12.57 -1.29
N ALA A 23 -2.42 -12.93 -1.67
CA ALA A 23 -2.79 -13.09 -3.09
C ALA A 23 -2.66 -11.77 -3.85
N MET A 24 -3.22 -10.68 -3.32
CA MET A 24 -3.17 -9.37 -3.98
C MET A 24 -1.75 -8.78 -4.03
N VAL A 25 -0.92 -9.01 -3.02
CA VAL A 25 0.50 -8.61 -3.04
C VAL A 25 1.26 -9.34 -4.16
N ARG A 26 0.99 -10.62 -4.37
CA ARG A 26 1.56 -11.35 -5.51
C ARG A 26 1.07 -10.83 -6.86
N GLU A 27 -0.22 -10.47 -6.94
CA GLU A 27 -0.80 -9.91 -8.16
C GLU A 27 -0.11 -8.60 -8.57
N ILE A 28 0.07 -7.64 -7.65
CA ILE A 28 0.76 -6.39 -7.96
C ILE A 28 2.23 -6.63 -8.28
N ALA A 29 2.91 -7.51 -7.55
CA ALA A 29 4.31 -7.83 -7.80
C ALA A 29 4.53 -8.46 -9.19
N LEU A 30 3.60 -9.28 -9.66
CA LEU A 30 3.62 -9.81 -11.03
C LEU A 30 3.44 -8.72 -12.08
N LEU A 31 2.54 -7.77 -11.83
CA LEU A 31 2.32 -6.64 -12.75
C LEU A 31 3.54 -5.71 -12.84
N GLU A 32 4.31 -5.60 -11.78
CA GLU A 32 5.52 -4.77 -11.70
C GLU A 32 6.81 -5.53 -12.04
N ASP A 33 6.70 -6.80 -12.47
CA ASP A 33 7.84 -7.70 -12.71
C ASP A 33 8.78 -7.86 -11.50
N GLN A 34 8.19 -7.85 -10.30
CA GLN A 34 8.90 -7.94 -9.02
C GLN A 34 8.52 -9.15 -8.18
N ALA A 35 7.88 -10.15 -8.76
CA ALA A 35 7.40 -11.33 -8.04
C ALA A 35 8.52 -12.09 -7.28
N ALA A 36 9.76 -12.03 -7.76
CA ALA A 36 10.92 -12.65 -7.10
C ALA A 36 11.25 -12.04 -5.73
N TYR A 37 10.80 -10.83 -5.45
CA TYR A 37 11.02 -10.15 -4.16
C TYR A 37 9.94 -10.44 -3.12
N VAL A 38 8.87 -11.16 -3.49
CA VAL A 38 7.80 -11.51 -2.55
C VAL A 38 8.18 -12.75 -1.76
N HIS A 39 8.53 -12.54 -0.50
CA HIS A 39 8.95 -13.61 0.43
C HIS A 39 7.96 -13.85 1.57
N VAL A 40 6.84 -13.10 1.59
CA VAL A 40 5.85 -13.17 2.67
C VAL A 40 4.73 -14.12 2.28
N ASP A 41 4.63 -15.22 3.01
CA ASP A 41 3.53 -16.19 2.88
C ASP A 41 2.30 -15.76 3.71
N PRO A 42 1.15 -16.48 3.58
CA PRO A 42 -0.04 -16.16 4.36
C PRO A 42 0.16 -16.25 5.88
N ASP A 43 0.98 -17.18 6.39
CA ASP A 43 1.25 -17.30 7.83
C ASP A 43 2.03 -16.09 8.35
N ARG A 44 3.00 -15.62 7.60
CA ARG A 44 3.71 -14.38 7.93
C ARG A 44 2.77 -13.17 7.85
N TRP A 45 1.92 -13.09 6.84
CA TRP A 45 0.91 -12.02 6.71
C TRP A 45 -0.04 -11.99 7.91
N ARG A 46 -0.44 -13.15 8.44
CA ARG A 46 -1.27 -13.21 9.64
C ARG A 46 -0.60 -12.48 10.82
N ALA A 47 0.68 -12.69 11.02
CA ALA A 47 1.44 -12.00 12.06
C ALA A 47 1.61 -10.50 11.79
N LEU A 48 1.85 -10.10 10.52
CA LEU A 48 1.98 -8.69 10.14
C LEU A 48 0.68 -7.92 10.32
N LEU A 49 -0.46 -8.50 9.94
CA LEU A 49 -1.78 -7.87 10.09
C LEU A 49 -2.21 -7.71 11.56
N ALA A 50 -1.60 -8.44 12.48
CA ALA A 50 -1.82 -8.26 13.91
C ALA A 50 -0.97 -7.11 14.52
N ARG A 51 -0.01 -6.55 13.78
CA ARG A 51 0.84 -5.48 14.29
C ARG A 51 0.11 -4.14 14.33
N PRO A 52 0.27 -3.35 15.41
CA PRO A 52 -0.38 -2.04 15.52
C PRO A 52 0.20 -0.98 14.56
N ASP A 53 1.44 -1.13 14.13
CA ASP A 53 2.13 -0.23 13.20
C ASP A 53 1.87 -0.55 11.72
N VAL A 54 1.24 -1.69 11.42
CA VAL A 54 0.86 -2.10 10.06
C VAL A 54 -0.62 -1.79 9.83
N THR A 55 -0.93 -1.10 8.75
CA THR A 55 -2.29 -0.84 8.29
C THR A 55 -2.45 -1.38 6.88
N VAL A 56 -3.39 -2.29 6.71
CA VAL A 56 -3.88 -2.70 5.39
C VAL A 56 -5.37 -2.44 5.36
N LEU A 57 -5.83 -1.65 4.39
CA LEU A 57 -7.24 -1.42 4.14
C LEU A 57 -7.64 -2.19 2.89
N LEU A 58 -8.72 -2.96 2.99
CA LEU A 58 -9.31 -3.70 1.89
C LEU A 58 -10.49 -2.92 1.30
N ALA A 59 -10.53 -2.84 -0.01
CA ALA A 59 -11.71 -2.43 -0.76
C ALA A 59 -12.49 -3.67 -1.15
N GLU A 60 -13.76 -3.71 -0.78
CA GLU A 60 -14.65 -4.83 -1.09
C GLU A 60 -15.85 -4.35 -1.91
N ARG A 61 -16.25 -5.18 -2.85
CA ARG A 61 -17.48 -5.01 -3.63
C ARG A 61 -18.23 -6.32 -3.64
N ASP A 62 -19.48 -6.28 -3.22
CA ASP A 62 -20.33 -7.48 -3.09
C ASP A 62 -19.68 -8.59 -2.25
N GLY A 63 -18.95 -8.21 -1.20
CA GLY A 63 -18.27 -9.14 -0.28
C GLY A 63 -16.94 -9.71 -0.78
N ALA A 64 -16.49 -9.32 -1.98
CA ALA A 64 -15.21 -9.75 -2.54
C ALA A 64 -14.17 -8.62 -2.49
N ALA A 65 -12.94 -8.91 -2.07
CA ALA A 65 -11.84 -7.96 -2.10
C ALA A 65 -11.46 -7.62 -3.55
N ILE A 66 -11.43 -6.33 -3.88
CA ILE A 66 -11.10 -5.83 -5.21
C ILE A 66 -9.83 -4.98 -5.23
N GLY A 67 -9.26 -4.69 -4.08
CA GLY A 67 -8.04 -3.91 -3.96
C GLY A 67 -7.64 -3.66 -2.52
N TYR A 68 -6.48 -3.05 -2.31
CA TYR A 68 -5.98 -2.70 -0.99
C TYR A 68 -5.04 -1.49 -1.05
N VAL A 69 -4.85 -0.87 0.11
CA VAL A 69 -3.73 0.02 0.40
C VAL A 69 -3.02 -0.46 1.64
N SER A 70 -1.69 -0.45 1.63
CA SER A 70 -0.86 -0.82 2.76
C SER A 70 0.04 0.33 3.20
N ALA A 71 0.19 0.49 4.51
CA ALA A 71 1.07 1.49 5.09
C ALA A 71 1.67 0.98 6.42
N VAL A 72 2.87 1.45 6.71
CA VAL A 72 3.55 1.21 7.98
C VAL A 72 3.76 2.53 8.70
N ARG A 73 3.34 2.59 9.96
CA ARG A 73 3.62 3.73 10.83
C ARG A 73 5.05 3.63 11.33
N ARG A 74 5.83 4.69 11.15
CA ARG A 74 7.22 4.74 11.60
C ARG A 74 7.59 6.12 12.13
N LEU A 75 8.52 6.14 13.06
CA LEU A 75 9.11 7.38 13.58
C LEU A 75 9.92 8.09 12.50
N HIS A 76 9.75 9.40 12.40
CA HIS A 76 10.58 10.28 11.59
C HIS A 76 11.48 11.12 12.51
N LEU A 77 12.79 10.83 12.49
CA LEU A 77 13.72 11.37 13.49
C LEU A 77 13.87 12.89 13.45
N TRP A 78 13.70 13.54 12.31
CA TRP A 78 13.82 15.01 12.25
C TRP A 78 12.63 15.73 12.88
N THR A 79 11.46 15.14 12.78
CA THR A 79 10.25 15.76 13.35
C THR A 79 9.95 15.27 14.76
N GLY A 80 10.54 14.13 15.16
CA GLY A 80 10.25 13.48 16.44
C GLY A 80 8.86 12.84 16.52
N GLY A 81 8.11 12.88 15.43
CA GLY A 81 6.77 12.30 15.32
C GLY A 81 6.73 11.14 14.33
N ASP A 82 5.56 10.53 14.22
CA ASP A 82 5.35 9.43 13.27
C ASP A 82 4.91 9.94 11.89
N VAL A 83 5.16 9.11 10.91
CA VAL A 83 4.63 9.23 9.53
C VAL A 83 4.02 7.90 9.11
N LEU A 84 3.12 7.93 8.15
CA LEU A 84 2.65 6.73 7.45
C LEU A 84 3.44 6.56 6.15
N SER A 85 4.21 5.48 6.09
CA SER A 85 4.92 5.06 4.88
C SER A 85 3.99 4.13 4.10
N LEU A 86 3.41 4.60 3.00
CA LEU A 86 2.56 3.80 2.14
C LEU A 86 3.46 2.94 1.25
N ASP A 87 3.20 1.63 1.24
CA ASP A 87 3.93 0.67 0.39
C ASP A 87 3.21 0.44 -0.93
N ASP A 88 1.95 -0.01 -0.87
CA ASP A 88 1.18 -0.37 -2.06
C ASP A 88 -0.19 0.30 -2.08
N LEU A 89 -0.63 0.67 -3.27
CA LEU A 89 -2.03 0.93 -3.61
C LEU A 89 -2.36 0.10 -4.84
N TYR A 90 -3.25 -0.85 -4.69
CA TYR A 90 -3.60 -1.79 -5.75
C TYR A 90 -5.11 -1.96 -5.89
N VAL A 91 -5.59 -1.95 -7.13
CA VAL A 91 -6.98 -2.29 -7.48
C VAL A 91 -6.91 -3.32 -8.59
N ARG A 92 -7.60 -4.44 -8.41
CA ARG A 92 -7.64 -5.54 -9.37
C ARG A 92 -8.14 -5.07 -10.75
N PRO A 93 -7.57 -5.58 -11.84
CA PRO A 93 -8.10 -5.31 -13.19
C PRO A 93 -9.60 -5.63 -13.27
N GLY A 94 -10.35 -4.81 -14.01
CA GLY A 94 -11.81 -4.91 -14.08
C GLY A 94 -12.56 -4.12 -13.02
N HIS A 95 -11.88 -3.65 -11.97
CA HIS A 95 -12.43 -2.82 -10.90
C HIS A 95 -11.79 -1.43 -10.84
N ARG A 96 -10.84 -1.16 -11.74
CA ARG A 96 -10.18 0.16 -11.87
C ARG A 96 -11.13 1.19 -12.46
N ASP A 97 -10.84 2.47 -12.24
CA ASP A 97 -11.62 3.62 -12.73
C ASP A 97 -13.05 3.74 -12.14
N ALA A 98 -13.38 2.92 -11.13
CA ALA A 98 -14.64 2.97 -10.40
C ALA A 98 -14.49 3.59 -8.98
N GLY A 99 -13.44 4.36 -8.74
CA GLY A 99 -13.25 5.12 -7.51
C GLY A 99 -12.65 4.35 -6.33
N ALA A 100 -12.38 3.04 -6.44
CA ALA A 100 -11.85 2.23 -5.33
C ALA A 100 -10.51 2.75 -4.80
N GLY A 101 -9.56 3.08 -5.67
CA GLY A 101 -8.26 3.64 -5.29
C GLY A 101 -8.39 4.97 -4.56
N ARG A 102 -9.25 5.87 -5.05
CA ARG A 102 -9.52 7.14 -4.39
C ARG A 102 -10.14 6.95 -3.01
N THR A 103 -11.08 6.02 -2.87
CA THR A 103 -11.73 5.74 -1.59
C THR A 103 -10.77 5.10 -0.59
N LEU A 104 -9.89 4.20 -1.03
CA LEU A 104 -8.80 3.65 -0.21
C LEU A 104 -7.89 4.76 0.33
N MET A 105 -7.44 5.67 -0.54
CA MET A 105 -6.59 6.80 -0.13
C MET A 105 -7.32 7.76 0.80
N ALA A 106 -8.59 8.05 0.56
CA ALA A 106 -9.41 8.88 1.44
C ALA A 106 -9.56 8.25 2.83
N THR A 107 -9.77 6.93 2.90
CA THR A 107 -9.86 6.21 4.17
C THR A 107 -8.53 6.23 4.91
N LEU A 108 -7.41 6.03 4.22
CA LEU A 108 -6.08 6.15 4.83
C LEU A 108 -5.84 7.57 5.37
N ALA A 109 -6.24 8.60 4.63
CA ALA A 109 -6.15 9.99 5.08
C ALA A 109 -7.01 10.26 6.33
N HIS A 110 -8.20 9.67 6.43
CA HIS A 110 -9.02 9.76 7.64
C HIS A 110 -8.34 9.14 8.87
N LEU A 111 -7.57 8.06 8.69
CA LEU A 111 -6.79 7.46 9.77
C LEU A 111 -5.60 8.34 10.20
N ALA A 112 -5.00 9.06 9.27
CA ALA A 112 -3.87 9.95 9.52
C ALA A 112 -4.29 11.29 10.14
N ALA A 113 -5.48 11.79 9.81
CA ALA A 113 -5.93 13.15 10.12
C ALA A 113 -5.96 13.51 11.61
N PRO A 114 -6.39 12.64 12.56
CA PRO A 114 -6.44 13.00 13.98
C PRO A 114 -5.08 13.39 14.57
N GLU A 115 -4.01 12.78 14.07
CA GLU A 115 -2.64 13.06 14.52
C GLU A 115 -1.84 13.88 13.49
N GLN A 116 -2.48 14.31 12.41
CA GLN A 116 -1.87 15.09 11.32
C GLN A 116 -0.63 14.40 10.73
N LEU A 117 -0.67 13.08 10.58
CA LEU A 117 0.45 12.30 10.06
C LEU A 117 0.67 12.58 8.58
N LEU A 118 1.92 12.83 8.19
CA LEU A 118 2.31 12.83 6.79
C LEU A 118 2.17 11.42 6.23
N ILE A 119 1.53 11.28 5.08
CA ILE A 119 1.53 10.05 4.29
C ILE A 119 2.52 10.25 3.15
N HIS A 120 3.52 9.39 3.02
CA HIS A 120 4.50 9.48 1.95
C HIS A 120 4.77 8.12 1.32
N TRP A 121 5.13 8.15 0.04
CA TRP A 121 5.46 6.96 -0.76
C TRP A 121 6.36 7.34 -1.93
N GLY A 122 6.90 6.32 -2.60
CA GLY A 122 7.61 6.46 -3.87
C GLY A 122 6.86 5.77 -5.00
N MET A 123 7.19 6.12 -6.22
CA MET A 123 6.76 5.45 -7.44
C MET A 123 7.84 5.58 -8.50
N GLU A 124 7.83 4.72 -9.50
CA GLU A 124 8.73 4.83 -10.63
C GLU A 124 8.50 6.15 -11.39
N ALA A 125 9.61 6.79 -11.78
CA ALA A 125 9.57 8.11 -12.42
C ALA A 125 8.83 8.12 -13.75
N ASP A 126 8.75 7.00 -14.44
CA ASP A 126 8.04 6.80 -15.70
C ASP A 126 6.57 6.36 -15.54
N ASN A 127 6.11 6.12 -14.31
CA ASN A 127 4.72 5.76 -14.03
C ASN A 127 3.80 7.00 -14.10
N GLY A 128 3.57 7.48 -15.33
CA GLY A 128 2.74 8.66 -15.56
C GLY A 128 1.29 8.52 -15.13
N GLY A 129 0.75 7.31 -15.18
CA GLY A 129 -0.62 7.01 -14.73
C GLY A 129 -0.78 7.21 -13.23
N ALA A 130 0.12 6.67 -12.42
CA ALA A 130 0.15 6.86 -10.98
C ALA A 130 0.35 8.34 -10.62
N GLN A 131 1.29 9.02 -11.28
CA GLN A 131 1.52 10.44 -11.05
C GLN A 131 0.27 11.29 -11.30
N ARG A 132 -0.46 11.04 -12.38
CA ARG A 132 -1.73 11.75 -12.67
C ARG A 132 -2.78 11.47 -11.61
N PHE A 133 -2.90 10.22 -11.18
CA PHE A 133 -3.82 9.83 -10.11
C PHE A 133 -3.53 10.59 -8.81
N TYR A 134 -2.28 10.58 -8.35
CA TYR A 134 -1.91 11.24 -7.09
C TYR A 134 -1.99 12.76 -7.16
N ARG A 135 -1.71 13.38 -8.31
CA ARG A 135 -1.94 14.83 -8.50
C ARG A 135 -3.41 15.20 -8.35
N ARG A 136 -4.34 14.34 -8.78
CA ARG A 136 -5.78 14.55 -8.56
C ARG A 136 -6.21 14.44 -7.09
N LEU A 137 -5.34 13.92 -6.23
CA LEU A 137 -5.53 13.91 -4.77
C LEU A 137 -4.82 15.09 -4.08
N ASP A 138 -4.29 16.04 -4.84
CA ASP A 138 -3.47 17.16 -4.37
C ASP A 138 -2.16 16.74 -3.70
N ALA A 139 -1.66 15.53 -4.00
CA ALA A 139 -0.35 15.09 -3.53
C ALA A 139 0.78 15.86 -4.22
N THR A 140 1.77 16.28 -3.46
CA THR A 140 2.97 16.93 -3.99
C THR A 140 3.97 15.88 -4.45
N LEU A 141 4.35 15.91 -5.73
CA LEU A 141 5.32 15.03 -6.33
C LEU A 141 6.65 15.75 -6.56
N ARG A 142 7.74 15.10 -6.19
CA ARG A 142 9.10 15.57 -6.50
C ARG A 142 10.01 14.40 -6.83
N PRO A 143 10.94 14.55 -7.79
CA PRO A 143 11.89 13.50 -8.12
C PRO A 143 12.84 13.21 -6.95
N LYS A 144 13.13 11.93 -6.75
CA LYS A 144 14.10 11.46 -5.77
C LYS A 144 14.77 10.19 -6.29
N VAL A 145 16.06 10.05 -6.05
CA VAL A 145 16.78 8.82 -6.35
C VAL A 145 16.72 7.92 -5.13
N LEU A 146 16.25 6.69 -5.30
CA LEU A 146 16.28 5.65 -4.29
C LEU A 146 17.62 4.92 -4.36
N ALA A 147 18.26 4.74 -3.22
CA ALA A 147 19.48 3.95 -3.09
C ALA A 147 19.25 2.72 -2.22
N SER A 148 19.82 1.59 -2.60
CA SER A 148 19.80 0.36 -1.83
C SER A 148 21.24 -0.16 -1.67
N TRP A 149 21.55 -0.68 -0.49
CA TRP A 149 22.85 -1.30 -0.22
C TRP A 149 22.62 -2.73 0.26
N PRO A 150 22.63 -3.70 -0.66
CA PRO A 150 22.27 -5.07 -0.33
C PRO A 150 23.34 -5.76 0.52
N PRO A 151 22.98 -6.81 1.30
CA PRO A 151 23.86 -7.48 2.24
C PRO A 151 25.17 -7.97 1.62
N GLU A 152 25.14 -8.55 0.45
CA GLU A 152 26.33 -9.02 -0.26
C GLU A 152 27.31 -7.89 -0.60
N ALA A 153 26.80 -6.69 -0.89
CA ALA A 153 27.64 -5.55 -1.21
C ALA A 153 28.28 -4.95 0.05
N TYR A 154 27.52 -4.75 1.14
CA TYR A 154 28.12 -4.19 2.36
C TYR A 154 28.99 -5.20 3.11
N ALA A 155 28.75 -6.52 2.99
CA ALA A 155 29.65 -7.54 3.51
C ALA A 155 31.02 -7.42 2.88
N GLY A 156 31.11 -7.32 1.53
CA GLY A 156 32.37 -7.09 0.85
C GLY A 156 33.06 -5.79 1.23
N PHE A 157 32.31 -4.76 1.59
CA PHE A 157 32.86 -3.49 2.08
C PHE A 157 33.45 -3.57 3.50
N ILE A 158 32.81 -4.37 4.38
CA ILE A 158 33.28 -4.55 5.77
C ILE A 158 34.53 -5.41 5.84
N ASP A 159 34.62 -6.45 4.99
CA ASP A 159 35.69 -7.46 5.00
C ASP A 159 36.96 -7.01 4.24
N GLY A 160 36.90 -5.86 3.54
CA GLY A 160 38.03 -5.25 2.80
C GLY A 160 38.73 -4.19 3.62
#